data_e713bab06c82f26ffdca8a0b5d6ab0b4
#
_entry.id   e713bab06c82f26ffdca8a0b5d6ab0b4
#
_cell.length_a   1.000
_cell.length_b   1.000
_cell.length_c   1.000
_cell.angle_alpha   90.00
_cell.angle_beta   90.00
_cell.angle_gamma   90.00
#
_symmetry.space_group_name_H-M   'P 1'
#
loop_
_entity.id
_entity.type
_entity.pdbx_description
1 polymer ?
#
loop_
_entity_poly.entity_id
_entity_poly.type
_entity_poly.pdbx_seq_one_letter_code
_entity_poly.pdbx_strand_id
1 'polypeptide(L)'
;MKIALITDTHWGARNDSQVFMNYFKRFYEEMFFPYLEEHNIKTCIHLGDVVDRRKFINYRILKDLRENFINRLWKMGVDTHIIIGNHDTFYKNTNEVNSIAELFTTFDGDIEPWMYPEPKEVEFDGLKILMMPWICPENHERAMSAIQNTSAQILMGHLEIMGIEQHIGSWNH
;
A
#
# COMPACT_ATOMS: atom_id res chain seq x y z
N MET A 1 2.96 14.00 -15.60
CA MET A 1 2.45 12.64 -15.31
C MET A 1 1.25 12.71 -14.34
N LYS A 2 0.32 11.73 -14.37
CA LYS A 2 -0.73 11.55 -13.35
C LYS A 2 -0.42 10.29 -12.56
N ILE A 3 -0.58 10.34 -11.23
CA ILE A 3 -0.39 9.20 -10.32
C ILE A 3 -1.72 8.97 -9.59
N ALA A 4 -2.19 7.72 -9.56
CA ALA A 4 -3.31 7.33 -8.72
C ALA A 4 -2.80 7.01 -7.31
N LEU A 5 -3.53 7.48 -6.30
CA LEU A 5 -3.27 7.14 -4.90
C LEU A 5 -4.44 6.30 -4.37
N ILE A 6 -4.14 5.22 -3.70
CA ILE A 6 -5.10 4.39 -2.99
C ILE A 6 -4.50 3.95 -1.66
N THR A 7 -5.31 3.74 -0.65
CA THR A 7 -4.85 3.36 0.70
C THR A 7 -5.88 2.47 1.39
N ASP A 8 -5.45 1.73 2.41
CA ASP A 8 -6.33 1.06 3.36
C ASP A 8 -7.37 0.13 2.69
N THR A 9 -6.92 -0.66 1.73
CA THR A 9 -7.82 -1.57 1.00
C THR A 9 -8.27 -2.76 1.83
N HIS A 10 -7.52 -3.11 2.89
CA HIS A 10 -7.87 -4.09 3.92
C HIS A 10 -8.55 -5.35 3.35
N TRP A 11 -7.88 -6.01 2.40
CA TRP A 11 -8.41 -7.27 1.84
C TRP A 11 -8.58 -8.32 2.94
N GLY A 12 -9.82 -8.79 3.11
CA GLY A 12 -10.21 -9.66 4.21
C GLY A 12 -10.89 -8.94 5.39
N ALA A 13 -11.19 -7.65 5.24
CA ALA A 13 -11.87 -6.86 6.26
C ALA A 13 -13.20 -7.48 6.74
N ARG A 14 -13.57 -7.14 7.99
CA ARG A 14 -14.79 -7.63 8.63
C ARG A 14 -14.89 -9.16 8.67
N ASN A 15 -13.77 -9.82 8.99
CA ASN A 15 -13.65 -11.28 9.07
C ASN A 15 -14.00 -11.97 7.75
N ASP A 16 -13.36 -11.53 6.66
CA ASP A 16 -13.55 -12.03 5.30
C ASP A 16 -15.00 -11.87 4.77
N SER A 17 -15.69 -10.83 5.21
CA SER A 17 -17.08 -10.58 4.83
C SER A 17 -17.26 -10.47 3.33
N GLN A 18 -18.00 -11.40 2.73
CA GLN A 18 -18.27 -11.36 1.28
C GLN A 18 -19.09 -10.14 0.85
N VAL A 19 -19.99 -9.68 1.70
CA VAL A 19 -20.81 -8.50 1.41
C VAL A 19 -19.90 -7.27 1.31
N PHE A 20 -18.95 -7.14 2.24
CA PHE A 20 -18.00 -6.05 2.27
C PHE A 20 -17.05 -6.11 1.06
N MET A 21 -16.52 -7.31 0.76
CA MET A 21 -15.67 -7.52 -0.40
C MET A 21 -16.38 -7.22 -1.73
N ASN A 22 -17.65 -7.61 -1.88
CA ASN A 22 -18.44 -7.31 -3.08
C ASN A 22 -18.64 -5.80 -3.26
N TYR A 23 -18.81 -5.05 -2.17
CA TYR A 23 -18.93 -3.60 -2.21
C TYR A 23 -17.63 -2.96 -2.74
N PHE A 24 -16.47 -3.38 -2.23
CA PHE A 24 -15.17 -2.89 -2.73
C PHE A 24 -14.90 -3.31 -4.17
N LYS A 25 -15.23 -4.56 -4.55
CA LYS A 25 -15.10 -5.01 -5.95
C LYS A 25 -15.90 -4.12 -6.91
N ARG A 26 -17.10 -3.71 -6.54
CA ARG A 26 -17.87 -2.76 -7.34
C ARG A 26 -17.16 -1.41 -7.49
N PHE A 27 -16.59 -0.88 -6.41
CA PHE A 27 -15.79 0.35 -6.49
C PHE A 27 -14.63 0.20 -7.47
N TYR A 28 -13.88 -0.90 -7.41
CA TYR A 28 -12.76 -1.13 -8.34
C TYR A 28 -13.24 -1.24 -9.78
N GLU A 29 -14.27 -2.03 -10.06
CA GLU A 29 -14.75 -2.31 -11.42
C GLU A 29 -15.54 -1.15 -12.03
N GLU A 30 -16.34 -0.43 -11.24
CA GLU A 30 -17.24 0.61 -11.74
C GLU A 30 -16.60 2.01 -11.70
N MET A 31 -15.59 2.23 -10.88
CA MET A 31 -14.98 3.55 -10.69
C MET A 31 -13.47 3.56 -10.87
N PHE A 32 -12.73 2.79 -10.07
CA PHE A 32 -11.27 2.90 -9.99
C PHE A 32 -10.59 2.54 -11.32
N PHE A 33 -10.79 1.32 -11.83
CA PHE A 33 -10.16 0.89 -13.08
C PHE A 33 -10.63 1.70 -14.30
N PRO A 34 -11.93 1.98 -14.48
CA PRO A 34 -12.38 2.84 -15.58
C PRO A 34 -11.75 4.23 -15.53
N TYR A 35 -11.59 4.82 -14.34
CA TYR A 35 -10.95 6.11 -14.19
C TYR A 35 -9.46 6.10 -14.59
N LEU A 36 -8.73 5.03 -14.24
CA LEU A 36 -7.35 4.85 -14.68
C LEU A 36 -7.24 4.77 -16.21
N GLU A 37 -8.15 4.01 -16.84
CA GLU A 37 -8.19 3.85 -18.31
C GLU A 37 -8.54 5.16 -19.00
N GLU A 38 -9.64 5.82 -18.62
CA GLU A 38 -10.11 7.08 -19.19
C GLU A 38 -9.04 8.18 -19.14
N HIS A 39 -8.28 8.24 -18.05
CA HIS A 39 -7.27 9.26 -17.84
C HIS A 39 -5.85 8.82 -18.22
N ASN A 40 -5.69 7.62 -18.77
CA ASN A 40 -4.40 7.01 -19.13
C ASN A 40 -3.37 7.10 -17.98
N ILE A 41 -3.81 6.73 -16.77
CA ILE A 41 -2.95 6.72 -15.59
C ILE A 41 -2.16 5.41 -15.59
N LYS A 42 -0.83 5.50 -15.57
CA LYS A 42 0.09 4.36 -15.67
C LYS A 42 0.91 4.14 -14.39
N THR A 43 0.67 4.91 -13.34
CA THR A 43 1.34 4.77 -12.06
C THR A 43 0.31 4.80 -10.95
N CYS A 44 0.36 3.82 -10.06
CA CYS A 44 -0.48 3.72 -8.86
C CYS A 44 0.41 3.57 -7.63
N ILE A 45 0.19 4.38 -6.60
CA ILE A 45 0.84 4.26 -5.31
C ILE A 45 -0.21 3.83 -4.28
N HIS A 46 0.01 2.67 -3.67
CA HIS A 46 -0.77 2.18 -2.54
C HIS A 46 -0.06 2.56 -1.24
N LEU A 47 -0.74 3.34 -0.41
CA LEU A 47 -0.16 3.94 0.80
C LEU A 47 -0.18 3.02 2.05
N GLY A 48 -0.28 1.70 1.84
CA GLY A 48 -0.22 0.71 2.92
C GLY A 48 -1.57 0.14 3.32
N ASP A 49 -1.52 -0.85 4.21
CA ASP A 49 -2.67 -1.62 4.69
C ASP A 49 -3.46 -2.28 3.53
N VAL A 50 -2.71 -3.04 2.72
CA VAL A 50 -3.30 -3.83 1.63
C VAL A 50 -4.16 -4.96 2.20
N VAL A 51 -3.67 -5.68 3.22
CA VAL A 51 -4.40 -6.76 3.87
C VAL A 51 -4.92 -6.35 5.24
N ASP A 52 -6.02 -6.96 5.66
CA ASP A 52 -6.65 -6.62 6.96
C ASP A 52 -5.92 -7.22 8.17
N ARG A 53 -5.27 -8.38 8.00
CA ARG A 53 -4.70 -9.13 9.12
C ARG A 53 -3.21 -9.39 8.95
N ARG A 54 -2.46 -9.12 10.00
CA ARG A 54 -1.00 -9.24 10.05
C ARG A 54 -0.46 -10.66 9.81
N LYS A 55 -1.14 -11.69 10.30
CA LYS A 55 -0.56 -13.03 10.46
C LYS A 55 -1.06 -14.09 9.48
N PHE A 56 -2.14 -13.83 8.80
CA PHE A 56 -2.72 -14.79 7.86
C PHE A 56 -3.71 -14.13 6.91
N ILE A 57 -3.89 -14.71 5.76
CA ILE A 57 -4.92 -14.35 4.79
C ILE A 57 -5.69 -15.59 4.37
N ASN A 58 -7.00 -15.46 4.22
CA ASN A 58 -7.84 -16.50 3.65
C ASN A 58 -7.50 -16.70 2.17
N TYR A 59 -7.34 -17.94 1.71
CA TYR A 59 -6.97 -18.23 0.32
C TYR A 59 -7.95 -17.68 -0.72
N ARG A 60 -9.23 -17.59 -0.41
CA ARG A 60 -10.22 -16.95 -1.28
C ARG A 60 -9.94 -15.45 -1.42
N ILE A 61 -9.66 -14.79 -0.30
CA ILE A 61 -9.30 -13.36 -0.29
C ILE A 61 -7.99 -13.13 -1.05
N LEU A 62 -6.98 -13.98 -0.83
CA LEU A 62 -5.73 -13.91 -1.57
C LEU A 62 -5.94 -14.05 -3.08
N LYS A 63 -6.76 -15.02 -3.50
CA LYS A 63 -7.12 -15.20 -4.91
C LYS A 63 -7.80 -13.95 -5.46
N ASP A 64 -8.79 -13.42 -4.74
CA ASP A 64 -9.52 -12.22 -5.14
C ASP A 64 -8.58 -11.00 -5.25
N LEU A 65 -7.68 -10.79 -4.29
CA LEU A 65 -6.67 -9.72 -4.31
C LEU A 65 -5.77 -9.83 -5.55
N ARG A 66 -5.23 -11.02 -5.81
CA ARG A 66 -4.38 -11.25 -6.98
C ARG A 66 -5.12 -11.02 -8.29
N GLU A 67 -6.26 -11.67 -8.50
CA GLU A 67 -6.95 -11.68 -9.79
C GLU A 67 -7.65 -10.36 -10.08
N ASN A 68 -8.30 -9.75 -9.07
CA ASN A 68 -9.19 -8.61 -9.26
C ASN A 68 -8.53 -7.26 -8.95
N PHE A 69 -7.32 -7.24 -8.38
CA PHE A 69 -6.62 -6.01 -8.10
C PHE A 69 -5.20 -6.01 -8.70
N ILE A 70 -4.27 -6.80 -8.18
CA ILE A 70 -2.87 -6.75 -8.61
C ILE A 70 -2.69 -7.11 -10.09
N ASN A 71 -3.22 -8.28 -10.50
CA ASN A 71 -3.13 -8.72 -11.90
C ASN A 71 -3.92 -7.81 -12.86
N ARG A 72 -4.97 -7.15 -12.36
CA ARG A 72 -5.74 -6.20 -13.16
C ARG A 72 -4.90 -4.96 -13.45
N LEU A 73 -4.26 -4.35 -12.44
CA LEU A 73 -3.35 -3.22 -12.61
C LEU A 73 -2.21 -3.57 -13.58
N TRP A 74 -1.59 -4.73 -13.40
CA TRP A 74 -0.53 -5.20 -14.29
C TRP A 74 -1.00 -5.34 -15.75
N LYS A 75 -2.15 -5.99 -15.99
CA LYS A 75 -2.71 -6.15 -17.34
C LYS A 75 -3.04 -4.81 -18.01
N MET A 76 -3.34 -3.79 -17.24
CA MET A 76 -3.56 -2.42 -17.72
C MET A 76 -2.26 -1.66 -17.98
N GLY A 77 -1.10 -2.28 -17.70
CA GLY A 77 0.22 -1.64 -17.78
C GLY A 77 0.36 -0.50 -16.78
N VAL A 78 -0.14 -0.70 -15.55
CA VAL A 78 -0.03 0.25 -14.45
C VAL A 78 1.08 -0.20 -13.51
N ASP A 79 2.16 0.57 -13.45
CA ASP A 79 3.24 0.37 -12.48
C ASP A 79 2.71 0.61 -11.07
N THR A 80 2.77 -0.43 -10.23
CA THR A 80 2.17 -0.41 -8.90
C THR A 80 3.25 -0.35 -7.84
N HIS A 81 3.21 0.69 -7.02
CA HIS A 81 4.13 0.94 -5.90
C HIS A 81 3.38 0.79 -4.59
N ILE A 82 3.89 -0.01 -3.65
CA ILE A 82 3.22 -0.31 -2.38
C ILE A 82 4.11 0.08 -1.21
N ILE A 83 3.65 1.01 -0.38
CA ILE A 83 4.23 1.33 0.92
C ILE A 83 3.69 0.30 1.92
N ILE A 84 4.57 -0.24 2.78
CA ILE A 84 4.16 -1.22 3.78
C ILE A 84 3.45 -0.51 4.93
N GLY A 85 2.18 -0.88 5.17
CA GLY A 85 1.39 -0.42 6.30
C GLY A 85 1.52 -1.30 7.54
N ASN A 86 0.93 -0.87 8.65
CA ASN A 86 1.03 -1.61 9.91
C ASN A 86 0.25 -2.93 9.89
N HIS A 87 -0.80 -3.09 9.10
CA HIS A 87 -1.50 -4.37 8.92
C HIS A 87 -0.77 -5.31 7.95
N ASP A 88 0.11 -4.80 7.12
CA ASP A 88 0.87 -5.63 6.19
C ASP A 88 2.04 -6.37 6.86
N THR A 89 2.46 -5.99 8.07
CA THR A 89 3.60 -6.58 8.78
C THR A 89 3.17 -7.70 9.72
N PHE A 90 3.97 -8.79 9.82
CA PHE A 90 3.72 -9.88 10.77
C PHE A 90 3.99 -9.44 12.22
N TYR A 91 5.14 -8.81 12.46
CA TYR A 91 5.56 -8.32 13.76
C TYR A 91 5.20 -6.84 13.95
N LYS A 92 5.09 -6.40 15.22
CA LYS A 92 4.82 -4.99 15.56
C LYS A 92 6.09 -4.13 15.67
N ASN A 93 7.24 -4.70 15.55
CA ASN A 93 8.51 -4.03 15.79
C ASN A 93 9.46 -4.02 14.58
N THR A 94 9.09 -4.68 13.49
CA THR A 94 9.87 -4.77 12.25
C THR A 94 8.97 -4.92 11.02
N ASN A 95 9.41 -4.41 9.88
CA ASN A 95 8.78 -4.58 8.57
C ASN A 95 9.41 -5.72 7.75
N GLU A 96 10.36 -6.47 8.33
CA GLU A 96 11.12 -7.52 7.64
C GLU A 96 10.19 -8.60 7.03
N VAL A 97 9.25 -9.10 7.85
CA VAL A 97 8.25 -10.07 7.37
C VAL A 97 6.95 -9.33 7.11
N ASN A 98 6.60 -9.17 5.85
CA ASN A 98 5.41 -8.46 5.44
C ASN A 98 4.62 -9.19 4.36
N SER A 99 3.31 -8.99 4.33
CA SER A 99 2.39 -9.68 3.43
C SER A 99 2.70 -9.42 1.96
N ILE A 100 3.21 -8.26 1.60
CA ILE A 100 3.45 -7.90 0.21
C ILE A 100 4.63 -8.72 -0.34
N ALA A 101 5.72 -8.82 0.42
CA ALA A 101 6.84 -9.67 0.06
C ALA A 101 6.43 -11.15 -0.04
N GLU A 102 5.72 -11.65 0.98
CA GLU A 102 5.38 -13.08 1.05
C GLU A 102 4.31 -13.52 0.05
N LEU A 103 3.40 -12.62 -0.35
CA LEU A 103 2.28 -12.98 -1.23
C LEU A 103 2.54 -12.70 -2.72
N PHE A 104 3.44 -11.76 -3.03
CA PHE A 104 3.63 -11.28 -4.41
C PHE A 104 5.04 -11.48 -4.96
N THR A 105 6.02 -11.86 -4.15
CA THR A 105 7.31 -12.33 -4.67
C THR A 105 7.10 -13.69 -5.32
N THR A 106 7.15 -13.76 -6.64
CA THR A 106 6.98 -15.01 -7.37
C THR A 106 8.35 -15.59 -7.75
N PHE A 107 8.46 -16.93 -7.73
CA PHE A 107 9.64 -17.65 -8.21
C PHE A 107 9.84 -17.49 -9.73
N ASP A 108 8.83 -17.04 -10.46
CA ASP A 108 8.81 -16.96 -11.93
C ASP A 108 8.93 -15.51 -12.48
N GLY A 109 9.12 -14.51 -11.63
CA GLY A 109 9.52 -13.15 -12.05
C GLY A 109 8.49 -12.29 -12.78
N ASP A 110 7.23 -12.69 -12.84
CA ASP A 110 6.30 -12.08 -13.80
C ASP A 110 5.47 -10.90 -13.26
N ILE A 111 5.29 -10.72 -11.93
CA ILE A 111 4.50 -9.60 -11.40
C ILE A 111 4.97 -9.26 -9.97
N GLU A 112 5.92 -8.39 -9.86
CA GLU A 112 6.30 -7.81 -8.57
C GLU A 112 5.88 -6.34 -8.53
N PRO A 113 4.90 -5.96 -7.70
CA PRO A 113 4.72 -4.55 -7.38
C PRO A 113 5.97 -4.02 -6.71
N TRP A 114 6.33 -2.77 -7.00
CA TRP A 114 7.42 -2.12 -6.28
C TRP A 114 7.02 -1.96 -4.82
N MET A 115 7.72 -2.63 -3.90
CA MET A 115 7.43 -2.54 -2.47
C MET A 115 8.47 -1.71 -1.72
N TYR A 116 8.01 -1.03 -0.67
CA TYR A 116 8.84 -0.15 0.15
C TYR A 116 8.71 -0.53 1.63
N PRO A 117 9.49 -1.54 2.11
CA PRO A 117 9.55 -1.87 3.53
C PRO A 117 10.46 -0.91 4.32
N GLU A 118 11.30 -0.15 3.60
CA GLU A 118 12.21 0.87 4.14
C GLU A 118 11.98 2.22 3.45
N PRO A 119 12.34 3.34 4.11
CA PRO A 119 12.26 4.65 3.49
C PRO A 119 13.07 4.73 2.20
N LYS A 120 12.46 5.19 1.10
CA LYS A 120 13.12 5.29 -0.20
C LYS A 120 12.64 6.48 -1.00
N GLU A 121 13.58 7.29 -1.52
CA GLU A 121 13.25 8.27 -2.55
C GLU A 121 13.04 7.60 -3.90
N VAL A 122 11.94 7.95 -4.56
CA VAL A 122 11.59 7.49 -5.90
C VAL A 122 11.25 8.71 -6.74
N GLU A 123 11.72 8.73 -7.97
CA GLU A 123 11.46 9.83 -8.89
C GLU A 123 10.42 9.43 -9.95
N PHE A 124 9.40 10.25 -10.10
CA PHE A 124 8.33 10.10 -11.07
C PHE A 124 8.27 11.36 -11.97
N ASP A 125 8.82 11.28 -13.17
CA ASP A 125 8.79 12.39 -14.14
C ASP A 125 9.34 13.72 -13.56
N GLY A 126 10.48 13.62 -12.85
CA GLY A 126 11.13 14.76 -12.20
C GLY A 126 10.58 15.12 -10.81
N LEU A 127 9.49 14.51 -10.38
CA LEU A 127 8.96 14.67 -9.03
C LEU A 127 9.55 13.59 -8.10
N LYS A 128 10.32 13.99 -7.12
CA LYS A 128 10.84 13.08 -6.10
C LYS A 128 9.86 12.92 -4.95
N ILE A 129 9.55 11.69 -4.63
CA ILE A 129 8.67 11.30 -3.54
C ILE A 129 9.47 10.43 -2.56
N LEU A 130 9.45 10.78 -1.29
CA LEU A 130 9.95 9.90 -0.23
C LEU A 130 8.82 8.93 0.15
N MET A 131 8.98 7.66 -0.24
CA MET A 131 8.11 6.56 0.18
C MET A 131 8.47 6.16 1.59
N MET A 132 7.54 6.34 2.54
CA MET A 132 7.76 6.08 3.96
C MET A 132 6.86 4.95 4.43
N PRO A 133 7.40 3.75 4.75
CA PRO A 133 6.61 2.67 5.33
C PRO A 133 6.14 3.02 6.74
N TRP A 134 5.27 2.17 7.30
CA TRP A 134 4.93 2.25 8.72
C TRP A 134 6.20 2.27 9.57
N ILE A 135 6.29 3.31 10.42
CA ILE A 135 7.46 3.52 11.29
C ILE A 135 7.28 2.66 12.54
N CYS A 136 8.17 1.69 12.69
CA CYS A 136 8.24 0.77 13.83
C CYS A 136 9.56 0.96 14.61
N PRO A 137 9.73 0.33 15.79
CA PRO A 137 10.94 0.49 16.57
C PRO A 137 12.25 0.20 15.81
N GLU A 138 12.24 -0.78 14.91
CA GLU A 138 13.45 -1.16 14.16
C GLU A 138 13.89 -0.12 13.14
N ASN A 139 12.95 0.47 12.42
CA ASN A 139 13.26 1.41 11.34
C ASN A 139 13.21 2.88 11.75
N HIS A 140 12.86 3.19 13.00
CA HIS A 140 12.61 4.55 13.47
C HIS A 140 13.78 5.51 13.20
N GLU A 141 15.01 5.13 13.54
CA GLU A 141 16.17 5.99 13.32
C GLU A 141 16.40 6.24 11.82
N ARG A 142 16.27 5.20 11.00
CA ARG A 142 16.39 5.31 9.53
C ARG A 142 15.29 6.19 8.94
N ALA A 143 14.06 6.05 9.43
CA ALA A 143 12.94 6.88 9.00
C ALA A 143 13.16 8.36 9.34
N MET A 144 13.55 8.66 10.59
CA MET A 144 13.84 10.04 11.00
C MET A 144 15.01 10.64 10.23
N SER A 145 16.07 9.87 10.00
CA SER A 145 17.19 10.31 9.17
C SER A 145 16.77 10.57 7.72
N ALA A 146 15.94 9.70 7.15
CA ALA A 146 15.44 9.89 5.80
C ALA A 146 14.60 11.18 5.68
N ILE A 147 13.72 11.47 6.65
CA ILE A 147 12.92 12.69 6.68
C ILE A 147 13.81 13.95 6.75
N GLN A 148 14.84 13.91 7.59
CA GLN A 148 15.73 15.06 7.79
C GLN A 148 16.64 15.36 6.60
N ASN A 149 17.05 14.32 5.85
CA ASN A 149 18.05 14.43 4.80
C ASN A 149 17.48 14.30 3.37
N THR A 150 16.15 14.10 3.23
CA THR A 150 15.53 13.92 1.92
C THR A 150 15.62 15.17 1.05
N SER A 151 15.79 14.97 -0.25
CA SER A 151 15.62 15.99 -1.29
C SER A 151 14.24 15.94 -1.96
N ALA A 152 13.37 15.03 -1.52
CA ALA A 152 12.05 14.84 -2.09
C ALA A 152 11.12 16.04 -1.80
N GLN A 153 10.30 16.38 -2.78
CA GLN A 153 9.31 17.44 -2.66
C GLN A 153 8.06 16.99 -1.89
N ILE A 154 7.80 15.68 -1.89
CA ILE A 154 6.64 15.07 -1.25
C ILE A 154 7.10 13.90 -0.40
N LEU A 155 6.52 13.74 0.80
CA LEU A 155 6.56 12.51 1.58
C LEU A 155 5.19 11.86 1.50
N MET A 156 5.17 10.58 1.13
CA MET A 156 3.99 9.72 1.17
C MET A 156 4.26 8.56 2.11
N GLY A 157 3.38 8.33 3.06
CA GLY A 157 3.64 7.30 4.07
C GLY A 157 2.39 6.81 4.78
N HIS A 158 2.54 5.62 5.39
CA HIS A 158 1.55 5.03 6.29
C HIS A 158 1.95 5.36 7.73
N LEU A 159 1.47 6.48 8.26
CA LEU A 159 2.02 7.11 9.46
C LEU A 159 0.98 7.22 10.58
N GLU A 160 1.43 6.92 11.81
CA GLU A 160 0.73 7.26 13.04
C GLU A 160 1.35 8.54 13.60
N ILE A 161 0.68 9.69 13.40
CA ILE A 161 1.23 11.00 13.81
C ILE A 161 0.57 11.44 15.11
N MET A 162 1.39 11.62 16.16
CA MET A 162 0.91 12.15 17.44
C MET A 162 0.36 13.57 17.27
N GLY A 163 -0.72 13.88 18.02
CA GLY A 163 -1.33 15.18 18.00
C GLY A 163 -2.25 15.47 16.80
N ILE A 164 -2.42 14.52 15.90
CA ILE A 164 -3.45 14.58 14.85
C ILE A 164 -4.69 13.84 15.31
N GLU A 165 -5.81 14.54 15.31
CA GLU A 165 -7.12 13.96 15.64
C GLU A 165 -7.60 13.09 14.47
N GLN A 166 -7.79 11.78 14.70
CA GLN A 166 -8.29 10.86 13.67
C GLN A 166 -9.80 10.97 13.45
N HIS A 167 -10.54 11.28 14.51
CA HIS A 167 -11.97 11.61 14.50
C HIS A 167 -12.28 12.49 15.70
N ILE A 168 -13.38 13.20 15.69
CA ILE A 168 -13.75 14.18 16.74
C ILE A 168 -13.61 13.56 18.15
N GLY A 169 -12.72 14.11 18.96
CA GLY A 169 -12.41 13.65 20.32
C GLY A 169 -11.38 12.52 20.44
N SER A 170 -10.78 12.07 19.34
CA SER A 170 -9.74 11.03 19.32
C SER A 170 -8.38 11.63 18.97
N TRP A 171 -7.45 11.53 19.90
CA TRP A 171 -6.07 12.01 19.73
C TRP A 171 -5.10 10.85 19.81
N ASN A 172 -4.14 10.78 18.90
CA ASN A 172 -2.99 9.91 19.04
C ASN A 172 -2.05 10.48 20.11
N HIS A 173 -1.83 9.71 21.18
CA HIS A 173 -0.98 10.08 22.33
C HIS A 173 0.39 9.41 22.24
#